data_a275a6adcb2519118c64bd0d5e436e7d
#
_entry.id   a275a6adcb2519118c64bd0d5e436e7d
#
_cell.length_a   1.000
_cell.length_b   1.000
_cell.length_c   1.000
_cell.angle_alpha   90.00
_cell.angle_beta   90.00
_cell.angle_gamma   90.00
#
_symmetry.space_group_name_H-M   'P 1'
#
loop_
_entity.id
_entity.type
_entity.pdbx_description
1 polymer ?
#
loop_
_entity_poly.entity_id
_entity_poly.type
_entity_poly.pdbx_seq_one_letter_code
_entity_poly.pdbx_strand_id
1 'polypeptide(L)'
;MRLAKALVLLLAWPVAGMAREVGEVDTVFKWFGPNHKIVVEAFDDPKVEGVTCYLSRARTGGIKGGLGLAEDRAEASIACRQVGPIRMSDELEDGEVVFKERTSLVFKTMQVVRFFDEARNTLVYLVYSDRVIEGSPQNAVTAIPILPWAPNP
;
A
#
# COMPACT_ATOMS: atom_id res chain seq x y z
N MET A 1 -50.08 -19.74 -8.15
CA MET A 1 -48.65 -19.73 -8.48
C MET A 1 -48.03 -18.45 -7.92
N ARG A 2 -47.31 -18.55 -6.82
CA ARG A 2 -46.62 -17.38 -6.20
C ARG A 2 -45.15 -17.45 -6.62
N LEU A 3 -44.72 -16.53 -7.49
CA LEU A 3 -43.30 -16.36 -7.84
C LEU A 3 -42.56 -15.72 -6.67
N ALA A 4 -41.64 -16.47 -6.05
CA ALA A 4 -40.72 -15.96 -5.10
C ALA A 4 -39.63 -15.15 -5.84
N LYS A 5 -39.59 -13.84 -5.63
CA LYS A 5 -38.49 -12.98 -6.10
C LYS A 5 -37.26 -13.21 -5.18
N ALA A 6 -36.27 -13.92 -5.68
CA ALA A 6 -35.00 -14.03 -5.02
C ALA A 6 -34.27 -12.68 -5.10
N LEU A 7 -34.10 -12.03 -3.94
CA LEU A 7 -33.30 -10.82 -3.79
C LEU A 7 -31.82 -11.23 -3.74
N VAL A 8 -31.08 -11.03 -4.83
CA VAL A 8 -29.65 -11.22 -4.88
C VAL A 8 -28.99 -10.00 -4.21
N LEU A 9 -28.55 -10.19 -2.97
CA LEU A 9 -27.74 -9.19 -2.26
C LEU A 9 -26.32 -9.24 -2.84
N LEU A 10 -25.96 -8.29 -3.71
CA LEU A 10 -24.60 -8.05 -4.14
C LEU A 10 -23.84 -7.43 -2.97
N LEU A 11 -23.07 -8.24 -2.26
CA LEU A 11 -22.06 -7.78 -1.30
C LEU A 11 -20.92 -7.10 -2.08
N ALA A 12 -20.95 -5.77 -2.12
CA ALA A 12 -19.81 -4.98 -2.56
C ALA A 12 -18.70 -5.10 -1.51
N TRP A 13 -17.72 -5.96 -1.75
CA TRP A 13 -16.50 -5.96 -0.95
C TRP A 13 -15.67 -4.71 -1.28
N PRO A 14 -15.12 -4.00 -0.28
CA PRO A 14 -14.21 -2.91 -0.54
C PRO A 14 -12.99 -3.49 -1.27
N VAL A 15 -12.75 -3.03 -2.48
CA VAL A 15 -11.53 -3.33 -3.23
C VAL A 15 -10.42 -2.55 -2.55
N ALA A 16 -9.69 -3.19 -1.63
CA ALA A 16 -8.41 -2.65 -1.18
C ALA A 16 -7.55 -2.45 -2.43
N GLY A 17 -7.01 -1.25 -2.62
CA GLY A 17 -6.26 -0.89 -3.80
C GLY A 17 -5.16 -1.92 -4.06
N MET A 18 -5.21 -2.60 -5.21
CA MET A 18 -4.16 -3.54 -5.60
C MET A 18 -2.94 -2.73 -6.02
N ALA A 19 -1.80 -2.99 -5.38
CA ALA A 19 -0.55 -2.39 -5.82
C ALA A 19 -0.14 -2.96 -7.18
N ARG A 20 0.37 -2.08 -8.04
CA ARG A 20 0.95 -2.43 -9.34
C ARG A 20 2.45 -2.26 -9.27
N GLU A 21 3.19 -3.28 -9.66
CA GLU A 21 4.63 -3.17 -9.82
C GLU A 21 4.98 -2.17 -10.93
N VAL A 22 5.82 -1.19 -10.59
CA VAL A 22 6.33 -0.16 -11.51
C VAL A 22 7.67 -0.60 -12.08
N GLY A 23 8.49 -1.26 -11.26
CA GLY A 23 9.79 -1.77 -11.67
C GLY A 23 10.55 -2.43 -10.53
N GLU A 24 11.63 -3.08 -10.88
CA GLU A 24 12.50 -3.77 -9.93
C GLU A 24 13.98 -3.68 -10.32
N VAL A 25 14.86 -3.85 -9.32
CA VAL A 25 16.31 -3.92 -9.50
C VAL A 25 16.85 -5.12 -8.73
N ASP A 26 17.55 -6.01 -9.42
CA ASP A 26 18.28 -7.10 -8.79
C ASP A 26 19.45 -6.56 -7.97
N THR A 27 19.59 -7.05 -6.74
CA THR A 27 20.66 -6.63 -5.82
C THR A 27 21.69 -7.72 -5.55
N VAL A 28 21.27 -8.98 -5.50
CA VAL A 28 22.15 -10.13 -5.29
C VAL A 28 21.73 -11.28 -6.18
N PHE A 29 22.65 -11.75 -7.01
CA PHE A 29 22.47 -12.94 -7.85
C PHE A 29 22.39 -14.22 -7.00
N LYS A 30 21.45 -15.09 -7.32
CA LYS A 30 21.30 -16.42 -6.73
C LYS A 30 21.42 -17.50 -7.79
N TRP A 31 22.19 -18.58 -7.48
CA TRP A 31 22.36 -19.72 -8.37
C TRP A 31 21.08 -20.56 -8.53
N PHE A 32 20.22 -20.52 -7.51
CA PHE A 32 18.94 -21.25 -7.53
C PHE A 32 17.82 -20.35 -7.01
N GLY A 33 16.74 -20.27 -7.78
CA GLY A 33 15.61 -19.41 -7.51
C GLY A 33 15.82 -17.95 -7.94
N PRO A 34 14.84 -17.07 -7.72
CA PRO A 34 14.93 -15.66 -8.09
C PRO A 34 16.00 -14.92 -7.29
N ASN A 35 16.54 -13.84 -7.85
CA ASN A 35 17.52 -12.97 -7.19
C ASN A 35 16.90 -12.20 -6.02
N HIS A 36 17.75 -11.72 -5.11
CA HIS A 36 17.33 -10.63 -4.21
C HIS A 36 17.14 -9.37 -5.03
N LYS A 37 16.06 -8.65 -4.76
CA LYS A 37 15.70 -7.45 -5.52
C LYS A 37 15.06 -6.38 -4.68
N ILE A 38 15.12 -5.15 -5.17
CA ILE A 38 14.28 -4.04 -4.70
C ILE A 38 13.16 -3.88 -5.71
N VAL A 39 11.93 -3.83 -5.20
CA VAL A 39 10.72 -3.66 -6.01
C VAL A 39 10.11 -2.30 -5.68
N VAL A 40 9.66 -1.60 -6.71
CA VAL A 40 8.85 -0.38 -6.59
C VAL A 40 7.43 -0.69 -7.03
N GLU A 41 6.49 -0.44 -6.16
CA GLU A 41 5.06 -0.68 -6.40
C GLU A 41 4.28 0.63 -6.24
N ALA A 42 3.25 0.84 -7.03
CA ALA A 42 2.34 1.97 -6.93
C ALA A 42 0.94 1.50 -6.53
N PHE A 43 0.28 2.26 -5.67
CA PHE A 43 -1.13 2.08 -5.34
C PHE A 43 -1.83 3.43 -5.20
N ASP A 44 -3.14 3.43 -5.44
CA ASP A 44 -3.99 4.59 -5.26
C ASP A 44 -4.79 4.46 -3.96
N ASP A 45 -5.09 5.59 -3.32
CA ASP A 45 -5.96 5.62 -2.15
C ASP A 45 -7.40 5.35 -2.59
N PRO A 46 -8.09 4.34 -2.04
CA PRO A 46 -9.43 3.99 -2.47
C PRO A 46 -10.51 5.05 -2.16
N LYS A 47 -10.22 5.99 -1.25
CA LYS A 47 -11.15 7.06 -0.84
C LYS A 47 -10.67 8.47 -1.21
N VAL A 48 -9.49 8.59 -1.80
CA VAL A 48 -8.92 9.89 -2.20
C VAL A 48 -8.45 9.82 -3.65
N GLU A 49 -9.24 10.36 -4.54
CA GLU A 49 -8.85 10.51 -5.95
C GLU A 49 -7.73 11.52 -6.11
N GLY A 50 -6.90 11.34 -7.12
CA GLY A 50 -5.80 12.27 -7.47
C GLY A 50 -4.56 12.14 -6.62
N VAL A 51 -4.42 11.05 -5.85
CA VAL A 51 -3.23 10.69 -5.08
C VAL A 51 -2.74 9.31 -5.47
N THR A 52 -1.46 9.19 -5.78
CA THR A 52 -0.77 7.90 -5.98
C THR A 52 0.40 7.80 -5.03
N CYS A 53 0.54 6.66 -4.38
CA CYS A 53 1.63 6.33 -3.48
C CYS A 53 2.56 5.30 -4.13
N TYR A 54 3.85 5.49 -3.95
CA TYR A 54 4.90 4.57 -4.40
C TYR A 54 5.59 3.99 -3.16
N LEU A 55 5.70 2.66 -3.14
CA LEU A 55 6.41 1.91 -2.12
C LEU A 55 7.66 1.29 -2.73
N SER A 56 8.81 1.42 -2.06
CA SER A 56 9.98 0.63 -2.40
C SER A 56 10.35 -0.29 -1.24
N ARG A 57 10.64 -1.54 -1.55
CA ARG A 57 10.99 -2.56 -0.55
C ARG A 57 11.88 -3.64 -1.12
N ALA A 58 12.69 -4.24 -0.24
CA ALA A 58 13.49 -5.40 -0.60
C ALA A 58 12.64 -6.67 -0.59
N ARG A 59 12.82 -7.52 -1.61
CA ARG A 59 12.30 -8.89 -1.66
C ARG A 59 13.44 -9.89 -1.65
N THR A 60 13.33 -10.88 -0.76
CA THR A 60 14.29 -11.96 -0.64
C THR A 60 14.11 -12.96 -1.78
N GLY A 61 15.19 -13.20 -2.53
CA GLY A 61 15.24 -14.23 -3.57
C GLY A 61 15.75 -15.58 -3.06
N GLY A 62 16.10 -16.46 -4.00
CA GLY A 62 16.54 -17.84 -3.76
C GLY A 62 15.36 -18.79 -3.62
N ILE A 63 15.64 -20.07 -3.28
CA ILE A 63 14.59 -21.10 -3.17
C ILE A 63 13.58 -20.75 -2.07
N LYS A 64 14.05 -20.29 -0.91
CA LYS A 64 13.18 -19.91 0.21
C LYS A 64 12.30 -18.70 -0.15
N GLY A 65 12.84 -17.70 -0.88
CA GLY A 65 12.08 -16.55 -1.35
C GLY A 65 11.03 -16.93 -2.39
N GLY A 66 11.40 -17.77 -3.36
CA GLY A 66 10.49 -18.26 -4.40
C GLY A 66 9.34 -19.11 -3.85
N LEU A 67 9.53 -19.81 -2.74
CA LEU A 67 8.49 -20.57 -2.03
C LEU A 67 7.71 -19.73 -1.00
N GLY A 68 8.04 -18.44 -0.84
CA GLY A 68 7.43 -17.56 0.17
C GLY A 68 7.81 -17.91 1.62
N LEU A 69 8.86 -18.72 1.81
CA LEU A 69 9.34 -19.15 3.14
C LEU A 69 10.39 -18.20 3.73
N ALA A 70 10.98 -17.31 2.90
CA ALA A 70 11.92 -16.31 3.37
C ALA A 70 11.16 -15.15 4.00
N GLU A 71 11.73 -14.62 5.08
CA GLU A 71 11.25 -13.41 5.72
C GLU A 71 11.84 -12.20 5.00
N ASP A 72 11.01 -11.44 4.28
CA ASP A 72 11.44 -10.16 3.71
C ASP A 72 11.65 -9.15 4.85
N ARG A 73 12.66 -8.29 4.71
CA ARG A 73 12.82 -7.18 5.63
C ARG A 73 11.60 -6.29 5.53
N ALA A 74 11.04 -5.95 6.69
CA ALA A 74 9.84 -5.12 6.79
C ALA A 74 10.12 -3.63 6.56
N GLU A 75 11.29 -3.29 6.03
CA GLU A 75 11.67 -1.94 5.70
C GLU A 75 11.04 -1.56 4.36
N ALA A 76 10.17 -0.57 4.40
CA ALA A 76 9.59 0.04 3.21
C ALA A 76 9.77 1.54 3.25
N SER A 77 10.04 2.14 2.11
CA SER A 77 10.01 3.58 1.90
C SER A 77 8.74 3.94 1.15
N ILE A 78 8.12 5.06 1.51
CA ILE A 78 6.90 5.55 0.88
C ILE A 78 7.08 6.97 0.35
N ALA A 79 6.56 7.23 -0.85
CA ALA A 79 6.43 8.55 -1.43
C ALA A 79 5.08 8.68 -2.12
N CYS A 80 4.22 9.55 -1.63
CA CYS A 80 2.94 9.83 -2.28
C CYS A 80 2.98 11.18 -3.01
N ARG A 81 2.20 11.30 -4.08
CA ARG A 81 2.14 12.49 -4.92
C ARG A 81 0.72 12.79 -5.34
N GLN A 82 0.41 14.09 -5.42
CA GLN A 82 -0.76 14.54 -6.14
C GLN A 82 -0.52 14.34 -7.64
N VAL A 83 -1.40 13.59 -8.30
CA VAL A 83 -1.32 13.26 -9.73
C VAL A 83 -2.55 13.74 -10.50
N GLY A 84 -3.47 14.38 -9.82
CA GLY A 84 -4.69 14.94 -10.38
C GLY A 84 -5.41 15.85 -9.37
N PRO A 85 -6.60 16.35 -9.70
CA PRO A 85 -7.42 17.05 -8.73
C PRO A 85 -7.74 16.12 -7.56
N ILE A 86 -7.49 16.56 -6.34
CA ILE A 86 -7.81 15.75 -5.14
C ILE A 86 -9.30 15.87 -4.85
N ARG A 87 -9.97 14.74 -4.76
CA ARG A 87 -11.33 14.58 -4.30
C ARG A 87 -11.38 13.55 -3.19
N MET A 88 -11.82 13.98 -2.03
CA MET A 88 -11.93 13.12 -0.85
C MET A 88 -13.38 12.63 -0.70
N SER A 89 -13.55 11.38 -0.29
CA SER A 89 -14.83 10.88 0.18
C SER A 89 -15.25 11.58 1.48
N ASP A 90 -16.53 11.76 1.70
CA ASP A 90 -17.07 12.37 2.92
C ASP A 90 -16.83 11.54 4.20
N GLU A 91 -16.42 10.27 4.05
CA GLU A 91 -16.20 9.32 5.14
C GLU A 91 -14.71 9.00 5.30
N LEU A 92 -13.85 10.01 5.50
CA LEU A 92 -12.46 9.78 5.83
C LEU A 92 -12.27 9.60 7.33
N GLU A 93 -11.64 8.50 7.71
CA GLU A 93 -11.24 8.24 9.09
C GLU A 93 -9.72 8.33 9.23
N ASP A 94 -9.25 8.95 10.31
CA ASP A 94 -7.83 8.98 10.65
C ASP A 94 -7.32 7.60 11.06
N GLY A 95 -6.17 7.21 10.50
CA GLY A 95 -5.61 5.89 10.73
C GLY A 95 -6.26 4.77 9.91
N GLU A 96 -7.12 5.10 8.95
CA GLU A 96 -7.71 4.12 8.04
C GLU A 96 -6.65 3.45 7.17
N VAL A 97 -6.72 2.11 7.10
CA VAL A 97 -5.80 1.32 6.27
C VAL A 97 -6.19 1.45 4.80
N VAL A 98 -5.33 2.08 4.02
CA VAL A 98 -5.52 2.30 2.57
C VAL A 98 -4.82 1.25 1.71
N PHE A 99 -3.79 0.59 2.26
CA PHE A 99 -3.07 -0.49 1.61
C PHE A 99 -2.58 -1.49 2.66
N LYS A 100 -2.64 -2.78 2.33
CA LYS A 100 -2.17 -3.86 3.21
C LYS A 100 -1.63 -5.01 2.40
N GLU A 101 -0.45 -5.50 2.75
CA GLU A 101 0.16 -6.66 2.14
C GLU A 101 0.83 -7.56 3.18
N ARG A 102 0.65 -8.87 3.02
CA ARG A 102 1.37 -9.85 3.83
C ARG A 102 2.78 -10.03 3.28
N THR A 103 3.79 -9.74 4.08
CA THR A 103 5.22 -9.81 3.70
C THR A 103 5.89 -11.12 4.14
N SER A 104 5.23 -11.92 4.97
CA SER A 104 5.67 -13.29 5.29
C SER A 104 4.47 -14.21 5.50
N LEU A 105 4.68 -15.53 5.36
CA LEU A 105 3.63 -16.54 5.57
C LEU A 105 3.14 -16.59 7.01
N VAL A 106 3.93 -16.15 7.98
CA VAL A 106 3.68 -16.46 9.37
C VAL A 106 3.36 -15.25 10.24
N PHE A 107 4.05 -14.08 10.12
CA PHE A 107 3.94 -13.06 11.18
C PHE A 107 4.11 -11.59 10.78
N LYS A 108 4.27 -11.23 9.51
CA LYS A 108 4.49 -9.84 9.12
C LYS A 108 3.49 -9.36 8.10
N THR A 109 2.85 -8.27 8.43
CA THR A 109 2.00 -7.53 7.51
C THR A 109 2.53 -6.10 7.42
N MET A 110 2.75 -5.64 6.20
CA MET A 110 3.01 -4.24 5.91
C MET A 110 1.68 -3.57 5.61
N GLN A 111 1.45 -2.40 6.18
CA GLN A 111 0.26 -1.62 5.92
C GLN A 111 0.57 -0.13 5.82
N VAL A 112 -0.26 0.56 5.07
CA VAL A 112 -0.26 2.01 4.95
C VAL A 112 -1.56 2.54 5.50
N VAL A 113 -1.46 3.51 6.41
CA VAL A 113 -2.61 4.23 6.96
C VAL A 113 -2.57 5.69 6.54
N ARG A 114 -3.74 6.29 6.44
CA ARG A 114 -3.93 7.68 6.10
C ARG A 114 -4.41 8.48 7.30
N PHE A 115 -3.92 9.71 7.40
CA PHE A 115 -4.41 10.76 8.29
C PHE A 115 -4.67 12.03 7.49
N PHE A 116 -5.56 12.88 7.99
CA PHE A 116 -5.78 14.19 7.42
C PHE A 116 -5.44 15.30 8.42
N ASP A 117 -4.37 16.03 8.18
CA ASP A 117 -4.00 17.24 8.93
C ASP A 117 -4.84 18.41 8.41
N GLU A 118 -6.01 18.61 9.02
CA GLU A 118 -6.94 19.68 8.64
C GLU A 118 -6.30 21.06 8.76
N ALA A 119 -5.48 21.30 9.81
CA ALA A 119 -4.85 22.59 10.05
C ALA A 119 -3.90 23.01 8.92
N ARG A 120 -3.33 22.03 8.19
CA ARG A 120 -2.39 22.26 7.08
C ARG A 120 -2.95 21.85 5.73
N ASN A 121 -4.19 21.40 5.68
CA ASN A 121 -4.83 20.88 4.48
C ASN A 121 -3.95 19.85 3.78
N THR A 122 -3.46 18.86 4.53
CA THR A 122 -2.41 17.92 4.10
C THR A 122 -2.81 16.49 4.41
N LEU A 123 -2.73 15.62 3.40
CA LEU A 123 -2.85 14.18 3.58
C LEU A 123 -1.52 13.60 4.03
N VAL A 124 -1.53 12.77 5.05
CA VAL A 124 -0.34 12.10 5.61
C VAL A 124 -0.51 10.60 5.50
N TYR A 125 0.47 9.92 4.91
CA TYR A 125 0.48 8.46 4.78
C TYR A 125 1.66 7.89 5.55
N LEU A 126 1.37 6.93 6.41
CA LEU A 126 2.34 6.22 7.22
C LEU A 126 2.38 4.75 6.80
N VAL A 127 3.53 4.28 6.31
CA VAL A 127 3.79 2.86 6.14
C VAL A 127 4.46 2.29 7.38
N TYR A 128 3.99 1.15 7.84
CA TYR A 128 4.63 0.40 8.92
C TYR A 128 4.36 -1.09 8.79
N SER A 129 5.17 -1.88 9.49
CA SER A 129 4.97 -3.33 9.56
C SER A 129 4.51 -3.73 10.95
N ASP A 130 3.47 -4.57 11.02
CA ASP A 130 3.09 -5.24 12.27
C ASP A 130 4.20 -6.22 12.66
N ARG A 131 4.74 -6.05 13.84
CA ARG A 131 5.71 -6.94 14.41
C ARG A 131 5.11 -7.63 15.62
N VAL A 132 5.11 -8.95 15.60
CA VAL A 132 4.62 -9.79 16.73
C VAL A 132 5.69 -10.01 17.79
N ILE A 133 6.96 -9.61 17.51
CA ILE A 133 8.12 -9.83 18.39
C ILE A 133 8.66 -8.47 18.86
N GLU A 134 9.24 -8.44 20.07
CA GLU A 134 9.76 -7.23 20.72
C GLU A 134 10.62 -6.34 19.80
N GLY A 135 10.36 -5.04 19.85
CA GLY A 135 11.07 -3.99 19.13
C GLY A 135 10.13 -2.99 18.45
N SER A 136 10.67 -1.82 18.09
CA SER A 136 9.92 -0.79 17.37
C SER A 136 9.63 -1.21 15.94
N PRO A 137 8.39 -1.04 15.43
CA PRO A 137 8.07 -1.29 14.03
C PRO A 137 8.88 -0.36 13.12
N GLN A 138 9.39 -0.90 12.01
CA GLN A 138 9.94 -0.08 10.95
C GLN A 138 8.82 0.73 10.32
N ASN A 139 9.05 2.03 10.11
CA ASN A 139 8.05 2.93 9.58
C ASN A 139 8.68 4.04 8.71
N ALA A 140 7.86 4.59 7.82
CA ALA A 140 8.19 5.77 7.04
C ALA A 140 6.91 6.59 6.80
N VAL A 141 7.06 7.90 6.66
CA VAL A 141 5.95 8.82 6.47
C VAL A 141 6.15 9.69 5.25
N THR A 142 5.07 10.03 4.56
CA THR A 142 5.01 11.02 3.50
C THR A 142 3.80 11.92 3.70
N ALA A 143 3.88 13.17 3.24
CA ALA A 143 2.81 14.14 3.35
C ALA A 143 2.58 14.85 2.01
N ILE A 144 1.30 15.08 1.66
CA ILE A 144 0.89 15.70 0.41
C ILE A 144 -0.02 16.87 0.76
N PRO A 145 0.43 18.13 0.61
CA PRO A 145 -0.46 19.27 0.69
C PRO A 145 -1.48 19.21 -0.45
N ILE A 146 -2.74 19.47 -0.15
CA ILE A 146 -3.81 19.53 -1.14
C ILE A 146 -3.73 20.89 -1.83
N LEU A 147 -3.24 20.89 -3.06
CA LEU A 147 -3.07 22.07 -3.87
C LEU A 147 -4.09 22.13 -5.01
N PRO A 148 -4.47 23.33 -5.49
CA PRO A 148 -5.23 23.46 -6.71
C PRO A 148 -4.51 22.76 -7.86
N TRP A 149 -5.24 21.92 -8.60
CA TRP A 149 -4.69 21.24 -9.76
C TRP A 149 -4.98 22.06 -11.02
N ALA A 150 -3.92 22.60 -11.62
CA ALA A 150 -4.01 23.22 -12.94
C ALA A 150 -3.64 22.17 -13.99
N PRO A 151 -4.46 21.94 -15.01
CA PRO A 151 -4.02 21.16 -16.16
C PRO A 151 -2.81 21.85 -16.78
N ASN A 152 -1.81 21.06 -17.16
CA ASN A 152 -0.66 21.60 -17.92
C ASN A 152 -1.18 22.30 -19.19
N PRO A 153 -0.64 23.50 -19.52
CA PRO A 153 -1.01 24.22 -20.72
C PRO A 153 -0.69 23.44 -22.00
#